data_8c13452b30061e297fd382bf5346612b
#
_entry.id   8c13452b30061e297fd382bf5346612b
#
_cell.length_a   1.000
_cell.length_b   1.000
_cell.length_c   1.000
_cell.angle_alpha   90.00
_cell.angle_beta   90.00
_cell.angle_gamma   90.00
#
_symmetry.space_group_name_H-M   'P 1'
#
loop_
_entity.id
_entity.type
_entity.pdbx_description
1 polymer ?
#
loop_
_entity_poly.entity_id
_entity_poly.type
_entity_poly.pdbx_seq_one_letter_code
_entity_poly.pdbx_strand_id
1 'polypeptide(L)'
;MRHANHDLSPIGCPHALADVDLFGPGAAEHWYEAYAILHAEAPVLRLPGEGMTPDRDAFILSKYEDIARVVRDWERYPPTLSLLLEARKADPASVRAMPDIDAMVKSIASLRPNPELWRAHRQQLTDPWVGPGAKRHEAMITGHVDALIDAWIAGDTFDFVADFARPLPQRTMASVLGFPLEDVKDLEIWGNAQVMSYVHGCGRNNVLTPAQ
;
A
#
# COMPACT_ATOMS: atom_id res chain seq x y z
N MET A 1 -0.18 -15.94 23.16
CA MET A 1 -0.64 -14.79 22.38
C MET A 1 -1.02 -13.69 23.36
N ARG A 2 -0.19 -12.70 23.52
CA ARG A 2 -0.56 -11.52 24.31
C ARG A 2 -1.23 -10.56 23.32
N HIS A 3 -2.56 -10.44 23.37
CA HIS A 3 -3.24 -9.31 22.81
C HIS A 3 -2.76 -8.09 23.62
N ALA A 4 -1.79 -7.36 23.09
CA ALA A 4 -1.51 -6.03 23.58
C ALA A 4 -2.82 -5.25 23.37
N ASN A 5 -3.45 -4.81 24.45
CA ASN A 5 -4.44 -3.75 24.41
C ASN A 5 -3.72 -2.54 23.82
N HIS A 6 -3.87 -2.33 22.51
CA HIS A 6 -3.46 -1.07 21.92
C HIS A 6 -4.37 -0.01 22.50
N ASP A 7 -3.79 0.86 23.31
CA ASP A 7 -4.40 2.13 23.65
C ASP A 7 -4.69 2.84 22.31
N LEU A 8 -5.96 2.97 21.97
CA LEU A 8 -6.41 3.62 20.73
C LEU A 8 -6.41 5.15 20.86
N SER A 9 -5.85 5.69 21.94
CA SER A 9 -5.68 7.13 22.09
C SER A 9 -4.77 7.65 20.97
N PRO A 10 -5.10 8.81 20.37
CA PRO A 10 -4.26 9.41 19.34
C PRO A 10 -2.84 9.65 19.86
N ILE A 11 -1.85 9.30 19.04
CA ILE A 11 -0.44 9.56 19.33
C ILE A 11 -0.22 11.07 19.33
N GLY A 12 0.45 11.57 20.36
CA GLY A 12 0.89 12.96 20.42
C GLY A 12 2.09 13.22 19.50
N CYS A 13 2.44 14.49 19.31
CA CYS A 13 3.62 14.88 18.57
C CYS A 13 4.89 14.28 19.22
N PRO A 14 5.72 13.52 18.50
CA PRO A 14 6.92 12.93 19.07
C PRO A 14 8.00 13.99 19.31
N HIS A 15 8.69 13.89 20.45
CA HIS A 15 9.80 14.77 20.83
C HIS A 15 11.13 14.03 20.94
N ALA A 16 11.10 12.69 21.01
CA ALA A 16 12.27 11.83 21.10
C ALA A 16 12.03 10.54 20.31
N LEU A 17 13.11 9.79 20.06
CA LEU A 17 13.02 8.51 19.32
C LEU A 17 12.07 7.50 20.01
N ALA A 18 12.00 7.52 21.33
CA ALA A 18 11.11 6.63 22.08
C ALA A 18 9.61 6.93 21.85
N ASP A 19 9.27 8.14 21.41
CA ASP A 19 7.89 8.56 21.14
C ASP A 19 7.47 8.25 19.71
N VAL A 20 8.41 7.85 18.83
CA VAL A 20 8.12 7.62 17.41
C VAL A 20 7.33 6.33 17.23
N ASP A 21 6.09 6.48 16.83
CA ASP A 21 5.24 5.41 16.33
C ASP A 21 4.64 5.84 14.98
N LEU A 22 5.02 5.16 13.90
CA LEU A 22 4.56 5.47 12.53
C LEU A 22 3.24 4.77 12.18
N PHE A 23 2.72 3.92 13.05
CA PHE A 23 1.63 3.00 12.72
C PHE A 23 0.40 3.14 13.62
N GLY A 24 0.53 3.77 14.75
CA GLY A 24 -0.57 3.95 15.70
C GLY A 24 -1.58 5.02 15.28
N PRO A 25 -2.70 5.12 15.98
CA PRO A 25 -3.71 6.15 15.74
C PRO A 25 -3.12 7.55 15.83
N GLY A 26 -3.37 8.41 14.85
CA GLY A 26 -2.83 9.77 14.83
C GLY A 26 -1.40 9.90 14.30
N ALA A 27 -0.71 8.81 13.95
CA ALA A 27 0.65 8.87 13.39
C ALA A 27 0.73 9.75 12.13
N ALA A 28 -0.32 9.74 11.30
CA ALA A 28 -0.40 10.56 10.09
C ALA A 28 -0.39 12.07 10.37
N GLU A 29 -0.75 12.50 11.56
CA GLU A 29 -0.78 13.92 11.98
C GLU A 29 0.63 14.45 12.28
N HIS A 30 1.59 13.56 12.60
CA HIS A 30 2.91 13.89 13.15
C HIS A 30 4.07 13.20 12.41
N TRP A 31 3.86 12.72 11.21
CA TRP A 31 4.89 11.96 10.50
C TRP A 31 6.12 12.79 10.09
N TYR A 32 5.96 14.10 9.87
CA TYR A 32 7.10 14.98 9.57
C TYR A 32 8.05 15.09 10.76
N GLU A 33 7.53 15.29 11.95
CA GLU A 33 8.29 15.35 13.19
C GLU A 33 8.95 14.00 13.48
N ALA A 34 8.20 12.91 13.29
CA ALA A 34 8.73 11.56 13.44
C ALA A 34 9.88 11.27 12.47
N TYR A 35 9.75 11.65 11.20
CA TYR A 35 10.84 11.48 10.23
C TYR A 35 12.06 12.35 10.54
N ALA A 36 11.89 13.56 11.04
CA ALA A 36 13.02 14.39 11.43
C ALA A 36 13.85 13.72 12.54
N ILE A 37 13.19 13.12 13.54
CA ILE A 37 13.85 12.37 14.60
C ILE A 37 14.53 11.10 14.04
N LEU A 38 13.84 10.34 13.21
CA LEU A 38 14.42 9.13 12.59
C LEU A 38 15.65 9.46 11.75
N HIS A 39 15.62 10.54 10.97
CA HIS A 39 16.77 10.95 10.17
C HIS A 39 17.98 11.33 11.01
N ALA A 40 17.75 11.94 12.19
CA ALA A 40 18.82 12.40 13.07
C ALA A 40 19.39 11.27 13.94
N GLU A 41 18.52 10.42 14.51
CA GLU A 41 18.89 9.51 15.59
C GLU A 41 18.89 8.04 15.18
N ALA A 42 17.99 7.63 14.27
CA ALA A 42 17.83 6.23 13.88
C ALA A 42 17.41 6.09 12.41
N PRO A 43 18.28 6.46 11.44
CA PRO A 43 17.95 6.35 10.02
C PRO A 43 17.62 4.92 9.56
N VAL A 44 18.09 3.92 10.30
CA VAL A 44 17.70 2.51 10.21
C VAL A 44 17.20 2.11 11.58
N LEU A 45 15.90 2.20 11.79
CA LEU A 45 15.28 1.81 13.06
C LEU A 45 14.97 0.31 13.05
N ARG A 46 15.52 -0.42 14.03
CA ARG A 46 15.21 -1.83 14.25
C ARG A 46 13.99 -1.97 15.16
N LEU A 47 13.07 -2.81 14.77
CA LEU A 47 11.87 -3.20 15.53
C LEU A 47 11.98 -4.67 15.91
N PRO A 48 12.44 -4.99 17.13
CA PRO A 48 12.70 -6.37 17.56
C PRO A 48 11.43 -7.20 17.60
N GLY A 49 11.46 -8.37 16.96
CA GLY A 49 10.33 -9.31 16.93
C GLY A 49 9.11 -8.85 16.12
N GLU A 50 9.22 -7.75 15.36
CA GLU A 50 8.14 -7.20 14.53
C GLU A 50 8.27 -7.64 13.06
N GLY A 51 9.16 -8.57 12.77
CA GLY A 51 9.31 -9.12 11.42
C GLY A 51 8.15 -10.02 11.03
N MET A 52 8.29 -10.66 9.89
CA MET A 52 7.24 -11.54 9.33
C MET A 52 6.98 -12.77 10.18
N THR A 53 7.97 -13.19 10.94
CA THR A 53 7.85 -14.24 11.96
C THR A 53 8.30 -13.66 13.31
N PRO A 54 7.76 -14.14 14.45
CA PRO A 54 8.05 -13.57 15.77
C PRO A 54 9.51 -13.64 16.21
N ASP A 55 10.31 -14.47 15.56
CA ASP A 55 11.75 -14.63 15.78
C ASP A 55 12.61 -13.68 14.94
N ARG A 56 11.99 -12.88 14.09
CA ARG A 56 12.68 -11.92 13.23
C ARG A 56 12.31 -10.49 13.55
N ASP A 57 13.25 -9.61 13.24
CA ASP A 57 13.08 -8.17 13.42
C ASP A 57 12.56 -7.53 12.13
N ALA A 58 11.80 -6.46 12.27
CA ALA A 58 11.53 -5.53 11.19
C ALA A 58 12.49 -4.34 11.23
N PHE A 59 12.62 -3.64 10.12
CA PHE A 59 13.45 -2.46 10.00
C PHE A 59 12.72 -1.36 9.24
N ILE A 60 12.81 -0.13 9.76
CA ILE A 60 12.31 1.06 9.08
C ILE A 60 13.51 1.83 8.56
N LEU A 61 13.51 2.09 7.25
CA LEU A 61 14.50 2.92 6.59
C LEU A 61 13.88 4.28 6.31
N SER A 62 14.53 5.35 6.75
CA SER A 62 14.01 6.71 6.57
C SER A 62 14.82 7.55 5.59
N LYS A 63 16.09 7.23 5.33
CA LYS A 63 16.93 7.98 4.38
C LYS A 63 16.83 7.44 2.96
N TYR A 64 16.78 8.36 2.01
CA TYR A 64 16.69 8.04 0.58
C TYR A 64 17.79 7.08 0.10
N GLU A 65 19.04 7.31 0.51
CA GLU A 65 20.17 6.52 0.07
C GLU A 65 20.07 5.07 0.53
N ASP A 66 19.60 4.83 1.74
CA ASP A 66 19.41 3.49 2.29
C ASP A 66 18.25 2.78 1.62
N ILE A 67 17.13 3.49 1.43
CA ILE A 67 15.98 2.97 0.68
C ILE A 67 16.38 2.64 -0.75
N ALA A 68 17.08 3.55 -1.45
CA ALA A 68 17.52 3.35 -2.82
C ALA A 68 18.49 2.15 -2.95
N ARG A 69 19.37 1.95 -1.96
CA ARG A 69 20.27 0.79 -1.91
C ARG A 69 19.49 -0.52 -1.81
N VAL A 70 18.55 -0.60 -0.87
CA VAL A 70 17.75 -1.80 -0.64
C VAL A 70 16.87 -2.13 -1.87
N VAL A 71 16.21 -1.12 -2.46
CA VAL A 71 15.33 -1.32 -3.62
C VAL A 71 16.10 -1.77 -4.86
N ARG A 72 17.35 -1.33 -5.03
CA ARG A 72 18.18 -1.70 -6.20
C ARG A 72 18.88 -3.05 -6.06
N ASP A 73 19.18 -3.47 -4.84
CA ASP A 73 19.87 -4.72 -4.53
C ASP A 73 18.85 -5.83 -4.22
N TRP A 74 18.12 -6.22 -5.26
CA TRP A 74 17.06 -7.25 -5.15
C TRP A 74 17.63 -8.66 -4.89
N GLU A 75 18.93 -8.89 -5.13
CA GLU A 75 19.59 -10.15 -4.83
C GLU A 75 19.79 -10.32 -3.33
N ARG A 76 20.21 -9.24 -2.65
CA ARG A 76 20.40 -9.25 -1.19
C ARG A 76 19.11 -8.99 -0.44
N TYR A 77 18.21 -8.17 -1.01
CA TYR A 77 16.95 -7.80 -0.42
C TYR A 77 15.79 -8.23 -1.33
N PRO A 78 15.52 -9.55 -1.42
CA PRO A 78 14.45 -10.05 -2.26
C PRO A 78 13.09 -9.53 -1.76
N PRO A 79 12.13 -9.33 -2.66
CA PRO A 79 10.79 -8.90 -2.26
C PRO A 79 10.18 -9.84 -1.23
N THR A 80 9.62 -9.28 -0.18
CA THR A 80 8.99 -9.97 0.96
C THR A 80 8.05 -11.10 0.56
N LEU A 81 7.33 -10.92 -0.54
CA LEU A 81 6.38 -11.88 -1.04
C LEU A 81 7.00 -13.25 -1.38
N SER A 82 8.23 -13.26 -1.92
CA SER A 82 8.96 -14.49 -2.22
C SER A 82 9.37 -15.22 -0.94
N LEU A 83 9.78 -14.46 0.07
CA LEU A 83 10.16 -15.01 1.37
C LEU A 83 8.95 -15.56 2.15
N LEU A 84 7.78 -14.90 2.04
CA LEU A 84 6.53 -15.40 2.60
C LEU A 84 6.14 -16.75 2.04
N LEU A 85 6.27 -16.93 0.73
CA LEU A 85 5.98 -18.20 0.07
C LEU A 85 6.90 -19.31 0.52
N GLU A 86 8.20 -19.02 0.65
CA GLU A 86 9.16 -20.02 1.13
C GLU A 86 8.93 -20.36 2.61
N ALA A 87 8.68 -19.36 3.46
CA ALA A 87 8.35 -19.59 4.87
C ALA A 87 7.08 -20.45 5.02
N ARG A 88 6.05 -20.16 4.21
CA ARG A 88 4.79 -20.91 4.23
C ARG A 88 4.92 -22.35 3.71
N LYS A 89 5.81 -22.58 2.73
CA LYS A 89 6.12 -23.93 2.28
C LYS A 89 6.83 -24.74 3.37
N ALA A 90 7.73 -24.08 4.12
CA ALA A 90 8.48 -24.71 5.20
C ALA A 90 7.59 -25.01 6.43
N ASP A 91 6.72 -24.07 6.81
CA ASP A 91 5.76 -24.22 7.92
C ASP A 91 4.46 -23.46 7.60
N PRO A 92 3.42 -24.17 7.14
CA PRO A 92 2.13 -23.56 6.83
C PRO A 92 1.44 -22.84 8.00
N ALA A 93 1.78 -23.20 9.25
CA ALA A 93 1.20 -22.60 10.45
C ALA A 93 1.91 -21.29 10.85
N SER A 94 3.14 -21.07 10.38
CA SER A 94 3.96 -19.90 10.73
C SER A 94 3.48 -18.60 10.07
N VAL A 95 2.71 -18.70 8.99
CA VAL A 95 2.18 -17.56 8.25
C VAL A 95 0.67 -17.56 8.34
N ARG A 96 0.11 -16.46 8.82
CA ARG A 96 -1.34 -16.29 8.93
C ARG A 96 -2.00 -16.58 7.58
N ALA A 97 -2.99 -17.44 7.57
CA ALA A 97 -3.73 -17.77 6.37
C ALA A 97 -4.46 -16.52 5.83
N MET A 98 -4.06 -16.08 4.66
CA MET A 98 -4.77 -15.10 3.85
C MET A 98 -5.28 -15.83 2.60
N PRO A 99 -6.53 -16.35 2.62
CA PRO A 99 -6.99 -17.32 1.63
C PRO A 99 -6.89 -16.84 0.18
N ASP A 100 -7.22 -15.58 -0.07
CA ASP A 100 -7.31 -15.04 -1.43
C ASP A 100 -5.99 -14.49 -1.98
N ILE A 101 -5.03 -14.23 -1.11
CA ILE A 101 -3.69 -13.74 -1.50
C ILE A 101 -2.85 -14.87 -2.11
N ASP A 102 -3.12 -16.12 -1.84
CA ASP A 102 -2.32 -17.25 -2.32
C ASP A 102 -2.21 -17.33 -3.83
N ALA A 103 -3.32 -17.16 -4.55
CA ALA A 103 -3.31 -17.19 -6.01
C ALA A 103 -2.56 -16.00 -6.59
N MET A 104 -2.79 -14.81 -6.04
CA MET A 104 -2.12 -13.57 -6.43
C MET A 104 -0.62 -13.63 -6.13
N VAL A 105 -0.25 -14.09 -4.94
CA VAL A 105 1.13 -14.24 -4.49
C VAL A 105 1.87 -15.26 -5.35
N LYS A 106 1.27 -16.40 -5.66
CA LYS A 106 1.84 -17.41 -6.56
C LYS A 106 2.06 -16.86 -7.96
N SER A 107 1.11 -16.11 -8.48
CA SER A 107 1.21 -15.47 -9.80
C SER A 107 2.35 -14.44 -9.84
N ILE A 108 2.42 -13.53 -8.89
CA ILE A 108 3.45 -12.48 -8.85
C ILE A 108 4.82 -13.09 -8.51
N ALA A 109 4.90 -14.03 -7.59
CA ALA A 109 6.17 -14.64 -7.19
C ALA A 109 6.79 -15.48 -8.31
N SER A 110 5.98 -16.07 -9.20
CA SER A 110 6.48 -16.80 -10.37
C SER A 110 7.19 -15.88 -11.40
N LEU A 111 6.87 -14.59 -11.41
CA LEU A 111 7.42 -13.61 -12.34
C LEU A 111 8.71 -12.93 -11.80
N ARG A 112 8.80 -12.73 -10.50
CA ARG A 112 9.89 -11.96 -9.88
C ARG A 112 11.28 -12.62 -9.86
N PRO A 113 11.41 -13.96 -9.74
CA PRO A 113 12.71 -14.62 -9.81
C PRO A 113 13.38 -14.53 -11.18
N ASN A 114 12.60 -14.20 -12.25
CA ASN A 114 13.13 -14.08 -13.59
C ASN A 114 13.06 -12.60 -14.06
N PRO A 115 14.20 -11.87 -14.04
CA PRO A 115 14.23 -10.46 -14.43
C PRO A 115 13.81 -10.20 -15.88
N GLU A 116 14.08 -11.13 -16.78
CA GLU A 116 13.71 -10.99 -18.21
C GLU A 116 12.21 -11.14 -18.40
N LEU A 117 11.62 -12.17 -17.78
CA LEU A 117 10.18 -12.39 -17.81
C LEU A 117 9.44 -11.23 -17.13
N TRP A 118 9.97 -10.72 -16.02
CA TRP A 118 9.44 -9.54 -15.33
C TRP A 118 9.45 -8.29 -16.24
N ARG A 119 10.54 -8.02 -16.95
CA ARG A 119 10.63 -6.88 -17.88
C ARG A 119 9.64 -7.03 -19.03
N ALA A 120 9.59 -8.20 -19.65
CA ALA A 120 8.65 -8.47 -20.74
C ALA A 120 7.20 -8.28 -20.30
N HIS A 121 6.85 -8.79 -19.12
CA HIS A 121 5.51 -8.65 -18.54
C HIS A 121 5.19 -7.18 -18.20
N ARG A 122 6.15 -6.45 -17.63
CA ARG A 122 5.98 -5.01 -17.35
C ARG A 122 5.77 -4.22 -18.64
N GLN A 123 6.52 -4.49 -19.69
CA GLN A 123 6.36 -3.82 -20.97
C GLN A 123 4.98 -4.10 -21.57
N GLN A 124 4.57 -5.35 -21.61
CA GLN A 124 3.25 -5.73 -22.14
C GLN A 124 2.08 -5.13 -21.37
N LEU A 125 2.17 -5.06 -20.04
CA LEU A 125 1.11 -4.50 -19.21
C LEU A 125 1.19 -2.98 -19.06
N THR A 126 2.38 -2.39 -19.13
CA THR A 126 2.57 -0.97 -18.81
C THR A 126 2.50 -0.10 -20.06
N ASP A 127 3.13 -0.51 -21.16
CA ASP A 127 3.21 0.31 -22.39
C ASP A 127 1.86 0.70 -22.97
N PRO A 128 0.80 -0.14 -22.92
CA PRO A 128 -0.52 0.28 -23.36
C PRO A 128 -1.17 1.38 -22.48
N TRP A 129 -0.73 1.55 -21.25
CA TRP A 129 -1.42 2.35 -20.23
C TRP A 129 -0.65 3.59 -19.76
N VAL A 130 0.65 3.64 -19.99
CA VAL A 130 1.55 4.68 -19.48
C VAL A 130 2.29 5.39 -20.62
N GLY A 131 2.71 6.62 -20.37
CA GLY A 131 3.45 7.41 -21.34
C GLY A 131 2.65 7.64 -22.62
N PRO A 132 3.24 7.38 -23.81
CA PRO A 132 2.54 7.57 -25.10
C PRO A 132 1.27 6.73 -25.24
N GLY A 133 1.23 5.56 -24.60
CA GLY A 133 0.05 4.69 -24.59
C GLY A 133 -1.16 5.30 -23.89
N ALA A 134 -0.95 6.09 -22.86
CA ALA A 134 -2.02 6.77 -22.12
C ALA A 134 -2.78 7.79 -22.96
N LYS A 135 -2.16 8.36 -23.99
CA LYS A 135 -2.76 9.38 -24.85
C LYS A 135 -4.05 8.89 -25.55
N ARG A 136 -4.16 7.60 -25.82
CA ARG A 136 -5.39 7.01 -26.40
C ARG A 136 -6.62 7.19 -25.51
N HIS A 137 -6.44 7.38 -24.21
CA HIS A 137 -7.48 7.54 -23.23
C HIS A 137 -7.86 9.00 -22.94
N GLU A 138 -7.16 9.96 -23.58
CA GLU A 138 -7.33 11.40 -23.32
C GLU A 138 -8.78 11.86 -23.46
N ALA A 139 -9.46 11.49 -24.56
CA ALA A 139 -10.84 11.90 -24.79
C ALA A 139 -11.81 11.32 -23.74
N MET A 140 -11.60 10.06 -23.34
CA MET A 140 -12.40 9.43 -22.29
C MET A 140 -12.14 10.11 -20.93
N ILE A 141 -10.89 10.39 -20.59
CA ILE A 141 -10.53 11.08 -19.34
C ILE A 141 -11.12 12.48 -19.31
N THR A 142 -11.01 13.23 -20.42
CA THR A 142 -11.63 14.56 -20.55
C THR A 142 -13.13 14.51 -20.31
N GLY A 143 -13.82 13.51 -20.88
CA GLY A 143 -15.26 13.34 -20.61
C GLY A 143 -15.59 13.05 -19.14
N HIS A 144 -14.75 12.32 -18.44
CA HIS A 144 -14.92 12.11 -16.99
C HIS A 144 -14.64 13.40 -16.20
N VAL A 145 -13.62 14.17 -16.58
CA VAL A 145 -13.31 15.47 -15.97
C VAL A 145 -14.48 16.43 -16.15
N ASP A 146 -14.98 16.59 -17.35
CA ASP A 146 -16.10 17.48 -17.66
C ASP A 146 -17.34 17.10 -16.86
N ALA A 147 -17.70 15.82 -16.85
CA ALA A 147 -18.86 15.32 -16.10
C ALA A 147 -18.73 15.53 -14.58
N LEU A 148 -17.52 15.44 -14.03
CA LEU A 148 -17.29 15.72 -12.60
C LEU A 148 -17.37 17.22 -12.32
N ILE A 149 -16.81 18.06 -13.17
CA ILE A 149 -16.89 19.54 -13.04
C ILE A 149 -18.33 19.99 -13.13
N ASP A 150 -19.08 19.51 -14.11
CA ASP A 150 -20.49 19.89 -14.33
C ASP A 150 -21.36 19.51 -13.12
N ALA A 151 -21.03 18.45 -12.42
CA ALA A 151 -21.77 17.99 -11.25
C ALA A 151 -21.71 18.98 -10.06
N TRP A 152 -20.63 19.74 -9.92
CA TRP A 152 -20.44 20.63 -8.77
C TRP A 152 -20.38 22.12 -9.12
N ILE A 153 -20.14 22.49 -10.40
CA ILE A 153 -19.96 23.89 -10.82
C ILE A 153 -21.16 24.79 -10.51
N ALA A 154 -22.34 24.20 -10.38
CA ALA A 154 -23.58 24.90 -10.00
C ALA A 154 -23.76 25.05 -8.48
N GLY A 155 -22.89 24.43 -7.67
CA GLY A 155 -22.95 24.50 -6.21
C GLY A 155 -22.09 25.63 -5.65
N ASP A 156 -22.39 26.04 -4.42
CA ASP A 156 -21.62 27.08 -3.72
C ASP A 156 -20.32 26.55 -3.11
N THR A 157 -20.28 25.29 -2.74
CA THR A 157 -19.13 24.59 -2.12
C THR A 157 -19.06 23.15 -2.57
N PHE A 158 -17.84 22.61 -2.65
CA PHE A 158 -17.60 21.19 -2.94
C PHE A 158 -16.34 20.70 -2.22
N ASP A 159 -16.28 19.41 -1.96
CA ASP A 159 -15.06 18.75 -1.46
C ASP A 159 -14.24 18.24 -2.66
N PHE A 160 -13.16 18.95 -2.98
CA PHE A 160 -12.31 18.61 -4.12
C PHE A 160 -11.81 17.15 -4.06
N VAL A 161 -11.53 16.63 -2.88
CA VAL A 161 -11.04 15.26 -2.73
C VAL A 161 -12.16 14.25 -2.96
N ALA A 162 -13.30 14.45 -2.30
CA ALA A 162 -14.42 13.53 -2.38
C ALA A 162 -15.14 13.59 -3.75
N ASP A 163 -15.30 14.80 -4.30
CA ASP A 163 -16.13 15.03 -5.48
C ASP A 163 -15.37 14.99 -6.80
N PHE A 164 -14.03 15.14 -6.76
CA PHE A 164 -13.20 15.16 -7.97
C PHE A 164 -11.97 14.24 -7.91
N ALA A 165 -11.05 14.48 -6.96
CA ALA A 165 -9.74 13.83 -6.98
C ALA A 165 -9.82 12.30 -6.75
N ARG A 166 -10.79 11.84 -5.97
CA ARG A 166 -11.04 10.42 -5.70
C ARG A 166 -11.82 9.74 -6.83
N PRO A 167 -12.97 10.25 -7.31
CA PRO A 167 -13.75 9.58 -8.36
C PRO A 167 -13.08 9.59 -9.74
N LEU A 168 -12.26 10.57 -10.08
CA LEU A 168 -11.64 10.66 -11.40
C LEU A 168 -10.76 9.43 -11.75
N PRO A 169 -9.77 9.06 -10.95
CA PRO A 169 -8.96 7.86 -11.25
C PRO A 169 -9.77 6.58 -11.21
N GLN A 170 -10.76 6.47 -10.34
CA GLN A 170 -11.63 5.30 -10.23
C GLN A 170 -12.46 5.09 -11.51
N ARG A 171 -13.13 6.15 -11.98
CA ARG A 171 -13.88 6.12 -13.26
C ARG A 171 -12.98 5.83 -14.45
N THR A 172 -11.78 6.44 -14.46
CA THR A 172 -10.78 6.21 -15.50
C THR A 172 -10.37 4.74 -15.54
N MET A 173 -10.02 4.16 -14.40
CA MET A 173 -9.60 2.76 -14.33
C MET A 173 -10.74 1.79 -14.66
N ALA A 174 -11.94 2.06 -14.17
CA ALA A 174 -13.13 1.27 -14.53
C ALA A 174 -13.34 1.26 -16.05
N SER A 175 -13.33 2.43 -16.69
CA SER A 175 -13.49 2.55 -18.14
C SER A 175 -12.38 1.86 -18.93
N VAL A 176 -11.13 1.99 -18.46
CA VAL A 176 -9.97 1.36 -19.09
C VAL A 176 -10.03 -0.17 -19.03
N LEU A 177 -10.52 -0.70 -17.91
CA LEU A 177 -10.66 -2.15 -17.68
C LEU A 177 -11.98 -2.71 -18.20
N GLY A 178 -12.90 -1.85 -18.67
CA GLY A 178 -14.20 -2.25 -19.19
C GLY A 178 -15.24 -2.58 -18.12
N PHE A 179 -15.08 -2.09 -16.89
CA PHE A 179 -16.12 -2.18 -15.87
C PHE A 179 -17.19 -1.11 -16.07
N PRO A 180 -18.47 -1.43 -15.79
CA PRO A 180 -19.55 -0.45 -15.75
C PRO A 180 -19.26 0.67 -14.76
N LEU A 181 -19.62 1.92 -15.10
CA LEU A 181 -19.41 3.05 -14.20
C LEU A 181 -20.29 3.02 -12.95
N GLU A 182 -21.41 2.35 -13.02
CA GLU A 182 -22.30 2.08 -11.88
C GLU A 182 -21.63 1.23 -10.80
N ASP A 183 -20.67 0.38 -11.16
CA ASP A 183 -19.95 -0.50 -10.22
C ASP A 183 -18.76 0.21 -9.54
N VAL A 184 -18.42 1.44 -9.93
CA VAL A 184 -17.24 2.16 -9.41
C VAL A 184 -17.27 2.28 -7.89
N LYS A 185 -18.45 2.49 -7.30
CA LYS A 185 -18.61 2.59 -5.85
C LYS A 185 -18.31 1.27 -5.14
N ASP A 186 -18.75 0.16 -5.71
CA ASP A 186 -18.47 -1.17 -5.16
C ASP A 186 -16.99 -1.53 -5.32
N LEU A 187 -16.40 -1.20 -6.47
CA LEU A 187 -14.95 -1.34 -6.68
C LEU A 187 -14.12 -0.54 -5.67
N GLU A 188 -14.58 0.67 -5.31
CA GLU A 188 -13.95 1.48 -4.25
C GLU A 188 -14.02 0.80 -2.88
N ILE A 189 -15.21 0.31 -2.51
CA ILE A 189 -15.43 -0.39 -1.24
C ILE A 189 -14.52 -1.62 -1.14
N TRP A 190 -14.49 -2.45 -2.19
CA TRP A 190 -13.67 -3.66 -2.22
C TRP A 190 -12.17 -3.33 -2.23
N GLY A 191 -11.76 -2.33 -3.00
CA GLY A 191 -10.37 -1.88 -3.03
C GLY A 191 -9.91 -1.35 -1.67
N ASN A 192 -10.72 -0.55 -1.00
CA ASN A 192 -10.42 -0.06 0.34
C ASN A 192 -10.36 -1.21 1.36
N ALA A 193 -11.30 -2.15 1.32
CA ALA A 193 -11.28 -3.32 2.20
C ALA A 193 -10.01 -4.17 1.99
N GLN A 194 -9.58 -4.36 0.74
CA GLN A 194 -8.35 -5.07 0.42
C GLN A 194 -7.10 -4.35 0.96
N VAL A 195 -7.02 -3.03 0.75
CA VAL A 195 -5.90 -2.22 1.27
C VAL A 195 -5.88 -2.25 2.79
N MET A 196 -7.03 -2.06 3.44
CA MET A 196 -7.14 -2.12 4.91
C MET A 196 -6.70 -3.48 5.45
N SER A 197 -7.14 -4.57 4.83
CA SER A 197 -6.71 -5.93 5.20
C SER A 197 -5.20 -6.14 5.04
N TYR A 198 -4.62 -5.59 3.98
CA TYR A 198 -3.19 -5.72 3.69
C TYR A 198 -2.32 -4.84 4.61
N VAL A 199 -2.73 -3.58 4.81
CA VAL A 199 -1.95 -2.60 5.58
C VAL A 199 -2.12 -2.81 7.08
N HIS A 200 -3.32 -3.15 7.54
CA HIS A 200 -3.66 -3.23 8.95
C HIS A 200 -3.87 -4.65 9.48
N GLY A 201 -3.72 -5.65 8.62
CA GLY A 201 -3.92 -7.06 9.00
C GLY A 201 -2.71 -7.73 9.65
N CYS A 202 -1.55 -7.08 9.70
CA CYS A 202 -0.29 -7.69 10.16
C CYS A 202 0.43 -6.83 11.21
N GLY A 203 1.14 -7.50 12.13
CA GLY A 203 2.03 -6.88 13.10
C GLY A 203 1.32 -5.89 14.02
N ARG A 204 2.01 -4.79 14.32
CA ARG A 204 1.48 -3.68 15.14
C ARG A 204 0.28 -2.98 14.51
N ASN A 205 0.17 -3.05 13.20
CA ASN A 205 -0.92 -2.43 12.45
C ASN A 205 -2.23 -3.23 12.47
N ASN A 206 -2.29 -4.33 13.20
CA ASN A 206 -3.51 -5.12 13.28
C ASN A 206 -4.57 -4.43 14.13
N VAL A 207 -5.14 -3.37 13.59
CA VAL A 207 -6.25 -2.59 14.19
C VAL A 207 -7.60 -3.06 13.69
N LEU A 208 -7.65 -4.09 12.84
CA LEU A 208 -8.91 -4.63 12.34
C LEU A 208 -9.68 -5.33 13.46
N THR A 209 -10.95 -5.00 13.57
CA THR A 209 -11.88 -5.72 14.44
C THR A 209 -12.22 -7.08 13.80
N PRO A 210 -12.72 -8.06 14.56
CA PRO A 210 -13.15 -9.36 14.01
C PRO A 210 -14.21 -9.26 12.91
N ALA A 211 -14.91 -8.14 12.81
CA ALA A 211 -15.94 -7.89 11.81
C ALA A 211 -15.40 -7.24 10.51
N GLN A 212 -14.18 -6.78 10.54
CA GLN A 212 -13.45 -6.23 9.39
C GLN A 212 -12.47 -7.26 8.80
#